data_b543c8b6fa8e55f375215a01e7faf0fe
#
_entry.id   b543c8b6fa8e55f375215a01e7faf0fe
#
_cell.length_a   1.000
_cell.length_b   1.000
_cell.length_c   1.000
_cell.angle_alpha   90.00
_cell.angle_beta   90.00
_cell.angle_gamma   90.00
#
_symmetry.space_group_name_H-M   'P 1'
#
loop_
_entity.id
_entity.type
_entity.pdbx_description
1 polymer ?
#
loop_
_entity_poly.entity_id
_entity_poly.type
_entity_poly.pdbx_seq_one_letter_code
_entity_poly.pdbx_strand_id
1 'polypeptide(L)'
;MIGPVAQATSRIRVGSGGVMLPHYSPLKVAENFSMLSALFPGRIDLGIGRAPGTSAQIAFALQRDRRQASPDDFREQMDELLEYFGKGLRELRFQSPEVSLLGSSPQSAVWAAELGLPYVFADFIQPGGPAIAAYYREHFRPSVALSEPRVSVAVWALAAETDQEALRISASARMMLLSLFRGRLIPVPSVEKALAFLSHENAPIDTLPAGRRIITGSPERVRESLEAVAAEYGAGEVFVVNIVHDPSERLRCYELIANAFRLTTSHTSSI
;
A
#
# COMPACT_ATOMS: atom_id res chain seq x y z
N MET A 1 -4.91 7.14 12.96
CA MET A 1 -3.69 7.92 12.57
C MET A 1 -3.95 8.89 11.43
N ILE A 2 -4.90 8.65 10.49
CA ILE A 2 -5.15 9.52 9.33
C ILE A 2 -5.43 10.96 9.77
N GLY A 3 -6.39 11.20 10.67
CA GLY A 3 -6.73 12.53 11.17
C GLY A 3 -5.54 13.32 11.74
N PRO A 4 -4.79 12.79 12.72
CA PRO A 4 -3.60 13.45 13.27
C PRO A 4 -2.55 13.83 12.22
N VAL A 5 -2.28 12.96 11.25
CA VAL A 5 -1.32 13.25 10.16
C VAL A 5 -1.86 14.34 9.23
N ALA A 6 -3.14 14.27 8.87
CA ALA A 6 -3.80 15.30 8.07
C ALA A 6 -3.83 16.66 8.78
N GLN A 7 -4.04 16.69 10.10
CA GLN A 7 -4.00 17.89 10.93
C GLN A 7 -2.60 18.53 10.99
N ALA A 8 -1.56 17.68 11.07
CA ALA A 8 -0.17 18.13 11.16
C ALA A 8 0.45 18.56 9.82
N THR A 9 -0.29 18.42 8.72
CA THR A 9 0.18 18.74 7.37
C THR A 9 -0.87 19.53 6.60
N SER A 10 -0.45 20.24 5.54
CA SER A 10 -1.35 21.11 4.78
C SER A 10 -1.63 20.65 3.35
N ARG A 11 -0.77 19.86 2.74
CA ARG A 11 -0.84 19.51 1.30
C ARG A 11 -0.86 18.02 0.99
N ILE A 12 -0.13 17.22 1.75
CA ILE A 12 -0.06 15.78 1.47
C ILE A 12 -1.42 15.13 1.60
N ARG A 13 -1.69 14.16 0.73
CA ARG A 13 -2.83 13.28 0.85
C ARG A 13 -2.52 12.21 1.89
N VAL A 14 -3.53 11.81 2.65
CA VAL A 14 -3.38 10.82 3.72
C VAL A 14 -4.52 9.82 3.62
N GLY A 15 -4.20 8.54 3.68
CA GLY A 15 -5.22 7.52 3.51
C GLY A 15 -4.90 6.19 4.16
N SER A 16 -5.74 5.22 3.87
CA SER A 16 -5.51 3.81 4.23
C SER A 16 -4.87 3.05 3.09
N GLY A 17 -3.91 2.18 3.41
CA GLY A 17 -3.30 1.31 2.41
C GLY A 17 -3.24 -0.18 2.83
N GLY A 18 -4.41 -0.81 3.23
CA GLY A 18 -5.80 -0.43 3.06
C GLY A 18 -6.71 -0.86 4.21
N VAL A 19 -7.97 -0.55 4.05
CA VAL A 19 -9.05 -1.14 4.85
C VAL A 19 -9.39 -2.52 4.29
N MET A 20 -9.32 -3.52 5.14
CA MET A 20 -9.73 -4.89 4.79
C MET A 20 -11.24 -5.00 4.97
N LEU A 21 -11.98 -4.64 3.91
CA LEU A 21 -13.43 -4.44 3.98
C LEU A 21 -14.21 -5.63 4.55
N PRO A 22 -13.84 -6.91 4.31
CA PRO A 22 -14.56 -8.04 4.90
C PRO A 22 -14.65 -8.06 6.44
N HIS A 23 -13.78 -7.30 7.11
CA HIS A 23 -13.79 -7.19 8.58
C HIS A 23 -14.68 -6.06 9.10
N TYR A 24 -15.25 -5.23 8.22
CA TYR A 24 -15.99 -4.02 8.60
C TYR A 24 -17.37 -3.96 7.93
N SER A 25 -18.28 -3.20 8.53
CA SER A 25 -19.51 -2.79 7.85
C SER A 25 -19.17 -1.71 6.82
N PRO A 26 -19.60 -1.83 5.55
CA PRO A 26 -19.43 -0.78 4.54
C PRO A 26 -19.94 0.58 5.01
N LEU A 27 -21.09 0.63 5.69
CA LEU A 27 -21.63 1.86 6.26
C LEU A 27 -20.66 2.52 7.26
N LYS A 28 -20.03 1.75 8.17
CA LYS A 28 -19.09 2.30 9.14
C LYS A 28 -17.80 2.81 8.49
N VAL A 29 -17.36 2.16 7.42
CA VAL A 29 -16.22 2.67 6.62
C VAL A 29 -16.61 3.96 5.92
N ALA A 30 -17.79 4.01 5.30
CA ALA A 30 -18.30 5.21 4.64
C ALA A 30 -18.45 6.39 5.60
N GLU A 31 -19.04 6.18 6.78
CA GLU A 31 -19.21 7.18 7.83
C GLU A 31 -17.86 7.78 8.27
N ASN A 32 -16.91 6.91 8.61
CA ASN A 32 -15.58 7.35 9.08
C ASN A 32 -14.81 8.16 8.02
N PHE A 33 -14.80 7.69 6.78
CA PHE A 33 -14.07 8.37 5.71
C PHE A 33 -14.78 9.62 5.20
N SER A 34 -16.11 9.67 5.24
CA SER A 34 -16.87 10.89 4.95
C SER A 34 -16.58 11.97 6.00
N MET A 35 -16.52 11.62 7.29
CA MET A 35 -16.13 12.54 8.35
C MET A 35 -14.70 13.07 8.17
N LEU A 36 -13.75 12.18 7.85
CA LEU A 36 -12.37 12.58 7.58
C LEU A 36 -12.30 13.52 6.36
N SER A 37 -13.04 13.20 5.29
CA SER A 37 -13.07 14.03 4.07
C SER A 37 -13.71 15.40 4.31
N ALA A 38 -14.70 15.49 5.21
CA ALA A 38 -15.30 16.75 5.61
C ALA A 38 -14.32 17.62 6.43
N LEU A 39 -13.52 16.99 7.31
CA LEU A 39 -12.50 17.69 8.11
C LEU A 39 -11.29 18.12 7.29
N PHE A 40 -10.92 17.32 6.26
CA PHE A 40 -9.74 17.54 5.43
C PHE A 40 -10.08 17.43 3.93
N PRO A 41 -10.82 18.39 3.36
CA PRO A 41 -11.32 18.33 2.00
C PRO A 41 -10.22 18.09 0.96
N GLY A 42 -10.44 17.13 0.03
CA GLY A 42 -9.55 16.83 -1.08
C GLY A 42 -8.25 16.10 -0.70
N ARG A 43 -8.08 15.71 0.59
CA ARG A 43 -6.81 15.14 1.09
C ARG A 43 -6.91 13.71 1.62
N ILE A 44 -8.08 13.11 1.55
CA ILE A 44 -8.31 11.78 2.13
C ILE A 44 -8.45 10.72 1.05
N ASP A 45 -7.69 9.64 1.21
CA ASP A 45 -7.71 8.46 0.34
C ASP A 45 -8.20 7.23 1.10
N LEU A 46 -9.04 6.45 0.45
CA LEU A 46 -9.56 5.19 0.96
C LEU A 46 -9.08 4.03 0.07
N GLY A 47 -7.96 3.44 0.43
CA GLY A 47 -7.52 2.18 -0.16
C GLY A 47 -8.27 1.01 0.47
N ILE A 48 -8.86 0.14 -0.37
CA ILE A 48 -9.65 -1.02 0.02
C ILE A 48 -8.98 -2.30 -0.45
N GLY A 49 -8.90 -3.31 0.42
CA GLY A 49 -8.41 -4.64 0.10
C GLY A 49 -9.35 -5.74 0.59
N ARG A 50 -9.29 -6.90 -0.08
CA ARG A 50 -10.05 -8.10 0.29
C ARG A 50 -9.31 -8.99 1.30
N ALA A 51 -7.99 -9.17 1.10
CA ALA A 51 -7.22 -10.13 1.88
C ALA A 51 -7.30 -9.82 3.39
N PRO A 52 -7.44 -10.83 4.26
CA PRO A 52 -7.57 -10.61 5.70
C PRO A 52 -6.33 -9.94 6.33
N GLY A 53 -5.17 -9.95 5.67
CA GLY A 53 -3.95 -9.26 6.11
C GLY A 53 -3.43 -9.70 7.48
N THR A 54 -3.96 -10.80 8.04
CA THR A 54 -3.71 -11.23 9.42
C THR A 54 -3.79 -12.75 9.56
N SER A 55 -3.51 -13.29 10.77
CA SER A 55 -3.68 -14.72 11.07
C SER A 55 -5.16 -15.12 11.03
N ALA A 56 -5.43 -16.41 10.73
CA ALA A 56 -6.79 -16.95 10.70
C ALA A 56 -7.52 -16.73 12.05
N GLN A 57 -6.78 -16.74 13.16
CA GLN A 57 -7.33 -16.51 14.50
C GLN A 57 -7.84 -15.07 14.68
N ILE A 58 -7.06 -14.08 14.20
CA ILE A 58 -7.46 -12.67 14.27
C ILE A 58 -8.57 -12.40 13.23
N ALA A 59 -8.48 -12.97 12.03
CA ALA A 59 -9.54 -12.87 11.03
C ALA A 59 -10.88 -13.39 11.59
N PHE A 60 -10.88 -14.53 12.28
CA PHE A 60 -12.06 -15.05 12.96
C PHE A 60 -12.56 -14.10 14.06
N ALA A 61 -11.64 -13.50 14.85
CA ALA A 61 -12.02 -12.54 15.90
C ALA A 61 -12.67 -11.26 15.33
N LEU A 62 -12.29 -10.85 14.12
CA LEU A 62 -12.84 -9.69 13.42
C LEU A 62 -14.08 -10.01 12.59
N GLN A 63 -14.44 -11.29 12.44
CA GLN A 63 -15.57 -11.70 11.63
C GLN A 63 -16.89 -11.11 12.17
N ARG A 64 -17.70 -10.57 11.26
CA ARG A 64 -18.99 -9.91 11.59
C ARG A 64 -19.99 -10.87 12.25
N ASP A 65 -20.13 -12.08 11.71
CA ASP A 65 -20.93 -13.16 12.33
C ASP A 65 -20.08 -14.41 12.49
N ARG A 66 -19.74 -14.73 13.72
CA ARG A 66 -18.92 -15.90 14.09
C ARG A 66 -19.68 -17.22 14.09
N ARG A 67 -21.00 -17.18 13.91
CA ARG A 67 -21.87 -18.38 13.87
C ARG A 67 -21.92 -19.01 12.50
N GLN A 68 -21.50 -18.30 11.47
CA GLN A 68 -21.49 -18.73 10.08
C GLN A 68 -20.09 -18.62 9.48
N ALA A 69 -19.83 -19.41 8.42
CA ALA A 69 -18.64 -19.20 7.63
C ALA A 69 -18.65 -17.77 7.05
N SER A 70 -17.49 -17.12 6.99
CA SER A 70 -17.40 -15.80 6.38
C SER A 70 -17.78 -15.91 4.90
N PRO A 71 -18.83 -15.21 4.44
CA PRO A 71 -19.20 -15.21 3.03
C PRO A 71 -18.09 -14.55 2.20
N ASP A 72 -17.96 -14.97 0.94
CA ASP A 72 -17.14 -14.26 -0.05
C ASP A 72 -18.00 -13.18 -0.72
N ASP A 73 -18.42 -12.20 0.05
CA ASP A 73 -19.31 -11.10 -0.33
C ASP A 73 -18.56 -9.77 -0.55
N PHE A 74 -17.26 -9.84 -0.86
CA PHE A 74 -16.45 -8.63 -1.01
C PHE A 74 -16.95 -7.71 -2.13
N ARG A 75 -17.44 -8.27 -3.23
CA ARG A 75 -17.98 -7.48 -4.35
C ARG A 75 -19.24 -6.71 -3.94
N GLU A 76 -20.15 -7.39 -3.28
CA GLU A 76 -21.40 -6.80 -2.76
C GLU A 76 -21.10 -5.71 -1.73
N GLN A 77 -20.11 -5.92 -0.86
CA GLN A 77 -19.66 -4.91 0.10
C GLN A 77 -19.07 -3.68 -0.57
N MET A 78 -18.33 -3.87 -1.67
CA MET A 78 -17.80 -2.76 -2.48
C MET A 78 -18.94 -1.97 -3.14
N ASP A 79 -19.90 -2.65 -3.73
CA ASP A 79 -21.07 -2.01 -4.35
C ASP A 79 -21.86 -1.19 -3.32
N GLU A 80 -22.12 -1.77 -2.12
CA GLU A 80 -22.77 -1.08 -0.99
C GLU A 80 -21.96 0.16 -0.54
N LEU A 81 -20.64 0.01 -0.37
CA LEU A 81 -19.76 1.11 0.03
C LEU A 81 -19.80 2.27 -0.98
N LEU A 82 -19.69 1.96 -2.26
CA LEU A 82 -19.72 2.96 -3.33
C LEU A 82 -21.11 3.63 -3.46
N GLU A 83 -22.19 2.90 -3.17
CA GLU A 83 -23.53 3.49 -3.13
C GLU A 83 -23.64 4.55 -2.03
N TYR A 84 -23.09 4.31 -0.82
CA TYR A 84 -23.06 5.32 0.25
C TYR A 84 -22.30 6.58 -0.17
N PHE A 85 -21.20 6.47 -0.89
CA PHE A 85 -20.47 7.63 -1.42
C PHE A 85 -21.19 8.29 -2.60
N GLY A 86 -21.96 7.53 -3.38
CA GLY A 86 -22.70 8.01 -4.54
C GLY A 86 -23.99 8.75 -4.19
N LYS A 87 -24.95 8.07 -3.59
CA LYS A 87 -26.31 8.58 -3.32
C LYS A 87 -26.59 8.76 -1.84
N GLY A 88 -26.22 7.78 -1.00
CA GLY A 88 -26.66 7.69 0.38
C GLY A 88 -26.11 8.77 1.31
N LEU A 89 -24.88 9.23 1.10
CA LEU A 89 -24.25 10.24 1.94
C LEU A 89 -24.11 11.61 1.27
N ARG A 90 -24.35 11.73 -0.04
CA ARG A 90 -24.33 13.01 -0.75
C ARG A 90 -25.39 14.00 -0.26
N GLU A 91 -26.52 13.52 0.20
CA GLU A 91 -27.55 14.36 0.80
C GLU A 91 -27.04 15.10 2.05
N LEU A 92 -26.04 14.53 2.73
CA LEU A 92 -25.37 15.15 3.87
C LEU A 92 -24.28 16.16 3.46
N ARG A 93 -24.06 16.41 2.16
CA ARG A 93 -23.08 17.33 1.58
C ARG A 93 -21.62 17.07 2.01
N PHE A 94 -21.27 15.85 2.38
CA PHE A 94 -19.89 15.49 2.69
C PHE A 94 -19.10 15.20 1.39
N GLN A 95 -17.84 15.60 1.39
CA GLN A 95 -16.92 15.17 0.31
C GLN A 95 -16.53 13.72 0.52
N SER A 96 -16.66 12.94 -0.53
CA SER A 96 -16.20 11.55 -0.52
C SER A 96 -14.68 11.50 -0.61
N PRO A 97 -14.03 10.50 0.01
CA PRO A 97 -12.61 10.23 -0.22
C PRO A 97 -12.39 9.79 -1.67
N GLU A 98 -11.15 9.80 -2.13
CA GLU A 98 -10.78 9.05 -3.32
C GLU A 98 -10.67 7.56 -2.96
N VAL A 99 -11.47 6.71 -3.62
CA VAL A 99 -11.50 5.28 -3.35
C VAL A 99 -10.64 4.54 -4.36
N SER A 100 -9.71 3.70 -3.89
CA SER A 100 -8.85 2.85 -4.72
C SER A 100 -8.95 1.39 -4.30
N LEU A 101 -8.92 0.46 -5.26
CA LEU A 101 -8.86 -0.96 -4.98
C LEU A 101 -7.41 -1.43 -4.92
N LEU A 102 -7.05 -2.07 -3.80
CA LEU A 102 -5.71 -2.62 -3.57
C LEU A 102 -5.73 -4.14 -3.76
N GLY A 103 -4.74 -4.67 -4.46
CA GLY A 103 -4.65 -6.10 -4.62
C GLY A 103 -3.36 -6.58 -5.27
N SER A 104 -3.18 -7.91 -5.31
CA SER A 104 -2.04 -8.58 -5.95
C SER A 104 -2.49 -9.81 -6.76
N SER A 105 -3.79 -9.92 -7.05
CA SER A 105 -4.36 -11.06 -7.76
C SER A 105 -5.08 -10.62 -9.03
N PRO A 106 -5.23 -11.50 -10.04
CA PRO A 106 -6.04 -11.19 -11.23
C PRO A 106 -7.47 -10.74 -10.88
N GLN A 107 -8.10 -11.36 -9.87
CA GLN A 107 -9.45 -11.02 -9.45
C GLN A 107 -9.59 -9.58 -8.96
N SER A 108 -8.57 -9.03 -8.28
CA SER A 108 -8.59 -7.62 -7.85
C SER A 108 -8.56 -6.65 -9.03
N ALA A 109 -7.84 -6.99 -10.09
CA ALA A 109 -7.82 -6.20 -11.33
C ALA A 109 -9.17 -6.22 -12.05
N VAL A 110 -9.83 -7.39 -12.09
CA VAL A 110 -11.19 -7.53 -12.65
C VAL A 110 -12.15 -6.61 -11.91
N TRP A 111 -12.20 -6.68 -10.59
CA TRP A 111 -13.10 -5.84 -9.80
C TRP A 111 -12.79 -4.34 -9.94
N ALA A 112 -11.51 -3.95 -9.93
CA ALA A 112 -11.12 -2.56 -10.12
C ALA A 112 -11.57 -2.03 -11.49
N ALA A 113 -11.37 -2.82 -12.54
CA ALA A 113 -11.78 -2.48 -13.90
C ALA A 113 -13.30 -2.34 -14.06
N GLU A 114 -14.05 -3.30 -13.53
CA GLU A 114 -15.51 -3.31 -13.60
C GLU A 114 -16.17 -2.19 -12.79
N LEU A 115 -15.60 -1.86 -11.62
CA LEU A 115 -16.08 -0.79 -10.74
C LEU A 115 -15.61 0.60 -11.19
N GLY A 116 -14.73 0.68 -12.18
CA GLY A 116 -14.15 1.94 -12.64
C GLY A 116 -13.36 2.68 -11.55
N LEU A 117 -12.60 1.93 -10.75
CA LEU A 117 -11.78 2.46 -9.64
C LEU A 117 -10.30 2.52 -10.02
N PRO A 118 -9.51 3.44 -9.44
CA PRO A 118 -8.06 3.36 -9.45
C PRO A 118 -7.59 2.02 -8.87
N TYR A 119 -6.58 1.43 -9.48
CA TYR A 119 -6.02 0.15 -9.07
C TYR A 119 -4.60 0.27 -8.57
N VAL A 120 -4.34 -0.19 -7.35
CA VAL A 120 -3.00 -0.24 -6.76
C VAL A 120 -2.54 -1.68 -6.66
N PHE A 121 -1.55 -2.05 -7.47
CA PHE A 121 -0.98 -3.39 -7.43
C PHE A 121 0.08 -3.50 -6.33
N ALA A 122 -0.07 -4.49 -5.45
CA ALA A 122 0.89 -4.76 -4.38
C ALA A 122 1.99 -5.72 -4.85
N ASP A 123 2.99 -5.21 -5.59
CA ASP A 123 4.13 -5.98 -6.09
C ASP A 123 4.91 -6.68 -4.97
N PHE A 124 4.98 -6.03 -3.81
CA PHE A 124 5.64 -6.61 -2.64
C PHE A 124 4.96 -7.87 -2.09
N ILE A 125 3.70 -8.14 -2.45
CA ILE A 125 2.96 -9.35 -2.04
C ILE A 125 3.15 -10.47 -3.07
N GLN A 126 3.03 -10.16 -4.36
CA GLN A 126 3.09 -11.18 -5.42
C GLN A 126 3.74 -10.63 -6.69
N PRO A 127 4.68 -11.39 -7.30
CA PRO A 127 5.26 -11.04 -8.59
C PRO A 127 4.26 -11.27 -9.76
N GLY A 128 4.59 -10.75 -10.95
CA GLY A 128 3.79 -10.94 -12.16
C GLY A 128 2.72 -9.87 -12.38
N GLY A 129 2.77 -8.78 -11.63
CA GLY A 129 1.83 -7.69 -11.69
C GLY A 129 1.69 -6.92 -13.01
N PRO A 130 2.73 -6.75 -13.84
CA PRO A 130 2.60 -6.00 -15.09
C PRO A 130 1.51 -6.52 -16.02
N ALA A 131 1.38 -7.85 -16.16
CA ALA A 131 0.31 -8.46 -16.95
C ALA A 131 -1.07 -8.20 -16.34
N ILE A 132 -1.18 -8.23 -15.00
CA ILE A 132 -2.42 -7.95 -14.28
C ILE A 132 -2.81 -6.47 -14.42
N ALA A 133 -1.83 -5.56 -14.32
CA ALA A 133 -2.05 -4.13 -14.55
C ALA A 133 -2.44 -3.83 -16.00
N ALA A 134 -1.87 -4.54 -16.97
CA ALA A 134 -2.27 -4.44 -18.38
C ALA A 134 -3.73 -4.88 -18.58
N TYR A 135 -4.11 -6.02 -18.00
CA TYR A 135 -5.49 -6.51 -18.02
C TYR A 135 -6.47 -5.47 -17.45
N TYR A 136 -6.15 -4.87 -16.30
CA TYR A 136 -6.97 -3.81 -15.73
C TYR A 136 -7.19 -2.66 -16.69
N ARG A 137 -6.13 -2.14 -17.34
CA ARG A 137 -6.25 -1.04 -18.31
C ARG A 137 -7.11 -1.39 -19.52
N GLU A 138 -6.93 -2.60 -20.05
CA GLU A 138 -7.64 -3.08 -21.24
C GLU A 138 -9.14 -3.26 -21.00
N HIS A 139 -9.51 -3.68 -19.78
CA HIS A 139 -10.90 -4.00 -19.42
C HIS A 139 -11.59 -2.94 -18.55
N PHE A 140 -10.92 -1.80 -18.37
CA PHE A 140 -11.44 -0.70 -17.54
C PHE A 140 -12.77 -0.17 -18.08
N ARG A 141 -13.73 0.00 -17.18
CA ARG A 141 -15.03 0.62 -17.46
C ARG A 141 -15.07 1.99 -16.80
N PRO A 142 -15.23 3.08 -17.57
CA PRO A 142 -15.34 4.41 -17.00
C PRO A 142 -16.47 4.52 -15.96
N SER A 143 -16.21 5.25 -14.90
CA SER A 143 -17.18 5.56 -13.85
C SER A 143 -17.36 7.08 -13.70
N VAL A 144 -18.30 7.50 -12.85
CA VAL A 144 -18.46 8.94 -12.50
C VAL A 144 -17.21 9.51 -11.81
N ALA A 145 -16.47 8.66 -11.08
CA ALA A 145 -15.29 9.05 -10.35
C ALA A 145 -14.01 9.04 -11.19
N LEU A 146 -13.95 8.20 -12.23
CA LEU A 146 -12.74 7.99 -13.03
C LEU A 146 -13.10 7.70 -14.49
N SER A 147 -12.65 8.56 -15.40
CA SER A 147 -12.90 8.44 -16.86
C SER A 147 -11.90 7.56 -17.59
N GLU A 148 -10.68 7.43 -17.06
CA GLU A 148 -9.60 6.66 -17.66
C GLU A 148 -8.92 5.77 -16.61
N PRO A 149 -8.34 4.60 -17.01
CA PRO A 149 -7.71 3.70 -16.05
C PRO A 149 -6.49 4.34 -15.40
N ARG A 150 -6.39 4.22 -14.07
CA ARG A 150 -5.26 4.71 -13.30
C ARG A 150 -4.62 3.58 -12.50
N VAL A 151 -3.37 3.25 -12.84
CA VAL A 151 -2.56 2.23 -12.17
C VAL A 151 -1.56 2.90 -11.26
N SER A 152 -1.46 2.39 -10.04
CA SER A 152 -0.36 2.63 -9.12
C SER A 152 0.27 1.30 -8.71
N VAL A 153 1.52 1.29 -8.30
CA VAL A 153 2.22 0.09 -7.84
C VAL A 153 2.86 0.33 -6.48
N ALA A 154 2.70 -0.62 -5.56
CA ALA A 154 3.33 -0.59 -4.25
C ALA A 154 4.50 -1.57 -4.21
N VAL A 155 5.70 -1.07 -3.92
CA VAL A 155 6.95 -1.84 -3.91
C VAL A 155 7.72 -1.66 -2.63
N TRP A 156 8.51 -2.66 -2.24
CA TRP A 156 9.50 -2.48 -1.18
C TRP A 156 10.70 -1.73 -1.71
N ALA A 157 10.98 -0.59 -1.08
CA ALA A 157 12.18 0.16 -1.39
C ALA A 157 12.84 0.73 -0.14
N LEU A 158 14.17 0.78 -0.16
CA LEU A 158 15.00 1.29 0.90
C LEU A 158 16.19 2.03 0.30
N ALA A 159 16.32 3.32 0.62
CA ALA A 159 17.48 4.14 0.30
C ALA A 159 18.32 4.40 1.55
N ALA A 160 19.63 4.38 1.37
CA ALA A 160 20.60 4.88 2.34
C ALA A 160 21.64 5.73 1.62
N GLU A 161 22.60 6.32 2.34
CA GLU A 161 23.63 7.19 1.73
C GLU A 161 24.51 6.45 0.70
N THR A 162 24.66 5.12 0.87
CA THR A 162 25.42 4.26 -0.03
C THR A 162 24.68 2.95 -0.30
N ASP A 163 24.97 2.32 -1.43
CA ASP A 163 24.44 1.00 -1.79
C ASP A 163 24.76 -0.06 -0.73
N GLN A 164 25.97 0.00 -0.17
CA GLN A 164 26.41 -0.95 0.85
C GLN A 164 25.60 -0.81 2.15
N GLU A 165 25.35 0.41 2.58
CA GLU A 165 24.55 0.68 3.78
C GLU A 165 23.08 0.32 3.57
N ALA A 166 22.51 0.65 2.42
CA ALA A 166 21.16 0.25 2.06
C ALA A 166 20.99 -1.28 2.09
N LEU A 167 21.96 -2.00 1.52
CA LEU A 167 21.97 -3.45 1.55
C LEU A 167 22.06 -3.98 3.00
N ARG A 168 22.93 -3.41 3.84
CA ARG A 168 23.09 -3.78 5.25
C ARG A 168 21.77 -3.61 6.03
N ILE A 169 21.14 -2.46 5.93
CA ILE A 169 19.87 -2.16 6.62
C ILE A 169 18.75 -3.07 6.12
N SER A 170 18.74 -3.41 4.83
CA SER A 170 17.71 -4.28 4.23
C SER A 170 17.70 -5.71 4.78
N ALA A 171 18.75 -6.14 5.47
CA ALA A 171 18.85 -7.47 6.09
C ALA A 171 17.65 -7.75 7.02
N SER A 172 17.16 -6.74 7.75
CA SER A 172 15.99 -6.85 8.63
C SER A 172 14.73 -7.29 7.86
N ALA A 173 14.43 -6.64 6.73
CA ALA A 173 13.31 -6.99 5.87
C ALA A 173 13.49 -8.37 5.24
N ARG A 174 14.70 -8.73 4.81
CA ARG A 174 15.02 -10.03 4.20
C ARG A 174 14.82 -11.18 5.17
N MET A 175 15.32 -11.07 6.40
CA MET A 175 15.08 -12.08 7.44
C MET A 175 13.59 -12.21 7.75
N MET A 176 12.86 -11.10 7.86
CA MET A 176 11.41 -11.12 8.08
C MET A 176 10.69 -11.85 6.94
N LEU A 177 11.02 -11.56 5.69
CA LEU A 177 10.46 -12.21 4.51
C LEU A 177 10.74 -13.70 4.48
N LEU A 178 12.00 -14.11 4.65
CA LEU A 178 12.36 -15.53 4.69
C LEU A 178 11.62 -16.27 5.80
N SER A 179 11.43 -15.62 6.95
CA SER A 179 10.65 -16.19 8.05
C SER A 179 9.18 -16.33 7.68
N LEU A 180 8.58 -15.30 7.04
CA LEU A 180 7.20 -15.32 6.58
C LEU A 180 6.95 -16.46 5.58
N PHE A 181 7.85 -16.67 4.61
CA PHE A 181 7.75 -17.79 3.66
C PHE A 181 7.91 -19.17 4.30
N ARG A 182 8.53 -19.24 5.47
CA ARG A 182 8.58 -20.43 6.31
C ARG A 182 7.38 -20.56 7.27
N GLY A 183 6.34 -19.76 7.07
CA GLY A 183 5.12 -19.77 7.90
C GLY A 183 5.31 -19.12 9.29
N ARG A 184 6.38 -18.34 9.49
CA ARG A 184 6.69 -17.69 10.77
C ARG A 184 6.56 -16.17 10.64
N LEU A 185 5.54 -15.61 11.27
CA LEU A 185 5.42 -14.16 11.42
C LEU A 185 6.29 -13.71 12.60
N ILE A 186 7.27 -12.86 12.33
CA ILE A 186 8.18 -12.31 13.35
C ILE A 186 8.12 -10.78 13.33
N PRO A 187 8.38 -10.09 14.46
CA PRO A 187 8.68 -8.67 14.45
C PRO A 187 9.89 -8.37 13.57
N VAL A 188 9.97 -7.16 13.02
CA VAL A 188 11.14 -6.73 12.23
C VAL A 188 12.39 -6.81 13.13
N PRO A 189 13.37 -7.68 12.81
CA PRO A 189 14.57 -7.86 13.66
C PRO A 189 15.54 -6.69 13.51
N SER A 190 16.46 -6.53 14.49
CA SER A 190 17.58 -5.61 14.30
C SER A 190 18.50 -6.09 13.17
N VAL A 191 19.25 -5.17 12.59
CA VAL A 191 20.18 -5.45 11.48
C VAL A 191 21.21 -6.51 11.89
N GLU A 192 21.78 -6.42 13.09
CA GLU A 192 22.79 -7.35 13.62
C GLU A 192 22.20 -8.77 13.74
N LYS A 193 21.00 -8.88 14.28
CA LYS A 193 20.29 -10.16 14.40
C LYS A 193 19.98 -10.76 13.02
N ALA A 194 19.57 -9.91 12.08
CA ALA A 194 19.27 -10.35 10.72
C ALA A 194 20.52 -10.82 9.98
N LEU A 195 21.64 -10.10 10.09
CA LEU A 195 22.91 -10.48 9.48
C LEU A 195 23.44 -11.80 10.06
N ALA A 196 23.38 -11.97 11.39
CA ALA A 196 23.78 -13.22 12.03
C ALA A 196 22.91 -14.41 11.57
N PHE A 197 21.61 -14.21 11.43
CA PHE A 197 20.69 -15.22 10.90
C PHE A 197 21.03 -15.60 9.44
N LEU A 198 21.20 -14.62 8.55
CA LEU A 198 21.54 -14.86 7.14
C LEU A 198 22.89 -15.58 7.00
N SER A 199 23.88 -15.22 7.81
CA SER A 199 25.17 -15.89 7.85
C SER A 199 25.06 -17.34 8.32
N HIS A 200 24.28 -17.60 9.37
CA HIS A 200 24.05 -18.96 9.88
C HIS A 200 23.31 -19.85 8.84
N GLU A 201 22.40 -19.27 8.07
CA GLU A 201 21.69 -19.95 6.99
C GLU A 201 22.55 -20.11 5.72
N ASN A 202 23.79 -19.64 5.69
CA ASN A 202 24.64 -19.52 4.50
C ASN A 202 23.93 -18.81 3.34
N ALA A 203 23.01 -17.88 3.66
CA ALA A 203 22.26 -17.11 2.70
C ALA A 203 22.99 -15.79 2.40
N PRO A 204 23.28 -15.45 1.12
CA PRO A 204 23.76 -14.14 0.75
C PRO A 204 22.85 -13.03 1.29
N ILE A 205 23.43 -11.88 1.62
CA ILE A 205 22.68 -10.76 2.21
C ILE A 205 21.57 -10.25 1.28
N ASP A 206 21.71 -10.44 -0.02
CA ASP A 206 20.74 -10.07 -1.08
C ASP A 206 19.73 -11.18 -1.40
N THR A 207 19.76 -12.31 -0.68
CA THR A 207 18.83 -13.43 -0.89
C THR A 207 17.38 -12.99 -0.76
N LEU A 208 16.59 -13.31 -1.77
CA LEU A 208 15.13 -13.10 -1.81
C LEU A 208 14.44 -14.35 -2.35
N PRO A 209 13.20 -14.62 -1.94
CA PRO A 209 12.38 -15.62 -2.60
C PRO A 209 12.20 -15.32 -4.08
N ALA A 210 12.08 -16.38 -4.90
CA ALA A 210 11.99 -16.26 -6.36
C ALA A 210 10.88 -15.27 -6.81
N GLY A 211 11.20 -14.43 -7.77
CA GLY A 211 10.31 -13.45 -8.34
C GLY A 211 10.02 -12.22 -7.48
N ARG A 212 10.58 -12.15 -6.26
CA ARG A 212 10.41 -11.00 -5.35
C ARG A 212 11.50 -9.97 -5.58
N ARG A 213 11.14 -8.70 -5.33
CA ARG A 213 12.09 -7.59 -5.36
C ARG A 213 12.05 -6.79 -4.05
N ILE A 214 13.22 -6.35 -3.62
CA ILE A 214 13.42 -5.24 -2.69
C ILE A 214 14.38 -4.29 -3.38
N ILE A 215 13.92 -3.09 -3.70
CA ILE A 215 14.75 -2.06 -4.29
C ILE A 215 15.62 -1.48 -3.18
N THR A 216 16.95 -1.63 -3.29
CA THR A 216 17.89 -1.12 -2.28
C THR A 216 19.04 -0.44 -2.96
N GLY A 217 19.50 0.68 -2.40
CA GLY A 217 20.67 1.39 -2.93
C GLY A 217 20.79 2.83 -2.46
N SER A 218 21.72 3.55 -3.09
CA SER A 218 21.81 5.01 -3.01
C SER A 218 20.52 5.67 -3.52
N PRO A 219 20.25 6.93 -3.17
CA PRO A 219 19.06 7.64 -3.58
C PRO A 219 18.83 7.63 -5.10
N GLU A 220 19.88 7.82 -5.88
CA GLU A 220 19.84 7.83 -7.35
C GLU A 220 19.46 6.46 -7.89
N ARG A 221 20.08 5.39 -7.38
CA ARG A 221 19.79 4.02 -7.79
C ARG A 221 18.36 3.60 -7.47
N VAL A 222 17.89 3.99 -6.28
CA VAL A 222 16.50 3.72 -5.88
C VAL A 222 15.53 4.48 -6.78
N ARG A 223 15.80 5.76 -7.10
CA ARG A 223 14.99 6.55 -8.03
C ARG A 223 14.88 5.88 -9.41
N GLU A 224 16.01 5.54 -10.02
CA GLU A 224 16.04 4.88 -11.34
C GLU A 224 15.27 3.55 -11.33
N SER A 225 15.42 2.76 -10.25
CA SER A 225 14.71 1.50 -10.09
C SER A 225 13.19 1.69 -9.92
N LEU A 226 12.75 2.71 -9.17
CA LEU A 226 11.34 3.04 -9.01
C LEU A 226 10.72 3.54 -10.32
N GLU A 227 11.43 4.37 -11.08
CA GLU A 227 11.02 4.83 -12.42
C GLU A 227 10.89 3.64 -13.39
N ALA A 228 11.84 2.70 -13.35
CA ALA A 228 11.77 1.48 -14.18
C ALA A 228 10.54 0.61 -13.82
N VAL A 229 10.25 0.44 -12.53
CA VAL A 229 9.05 -0.29 -12.07
C VAL A 229 7.78 0.45 -12.50
N ALA A 230 7.72 1.77 -12.36
CA ALA A 230 6.57 2.54 -12.82
C ALA A 230 6.33 2.32 -14.32
N ALA A 231 7.38 2.34 -15.15
CA ALA A 231 7.29 2.07 -16.58
C ALA A 231 6.84 0.64 -16.88
N GLU A 232 7.38 -0.36 -16.17
CA GLU A 232 7.02 -1.78 -16.30
C GLU A 232 5.52 -2.01 -16.07
N TYR A 233 4.93 -1.34 -15.08
CA TYR A 233 3.51 -1.42 -14.75
C TYR A 233 2.63 -0.46 -15.57
N GLY A 234 3.20 0.50 -16.28
CA GLY A 234 2.48 1.64 -16.83
C GLY A 234 1.77 2.43 -15.73
N ALA A 235 2.42 2.55 -14.59
CA ALA A 235 1.87 3.20 -13.40
C ALA A 235 2.22 4.69 -13.38
N GLY A 236 1.25 5.52 -13.04
CA GLY A 236 1.45 6.96 -12.83
C GLY A 236 1.95 7.32 -11.43
N GLU A 237 1.92 6.35 -10.49
CA GLU A 237 2.29 6.55 -9.10
C GLU A 237 2.93 5.30 -8.51
N VAL A 238 3.91 5.49 -7.65
CA VAL A 238 4.58 4.41 -6.91
C VAL A 238 4.47 4.63 -5.40
N PHE A 239 3.92 3.65 -4.70
CA PHE A 239 3.91 3.62 -3.25
C PHE A 239 5.15 2.89 -2.73
N VAL A 240 5.96 3.59 -1.96
CA VAL A 240 7.15 3.03 -1.32
C VAL A 240 6.76 2.40 0.02
N VAL A 241 6.89 1.08 0.11
CA VAL A 241 6.77 0.33 1.37
C VAL A 241 8.16 0.16 1.94
N ASN A 242 8.42 0.76 3.09
CA ASN A 242 9.71 0.68 3.77
C ASN A 242 9.62 -0.17 5.03
N ILE A 243 10.47 -1.19 5.12
CA ILE A 243 10.56 -2.10 6.27
C ILE A 243 11.98 -2.08 6.81
N VAL A 244 12.18 -1.34 7.88
CA VAL A 244 13.43 -1.26 8.63
C VAL A 244 13.14 -1.38 10.12
N HIS A 245 14.13 -1.80 10.88
CA HIS A 245 14.00 -1.97 12.34
C HIS A 245 13.98 -0.63 13.07
N ASP A 246 14.91 0.26 12.74
CA ASP A 246 15.06 1.56 13.39
C ASP A 246 14.15 2.61 12.75
N PRO A 247 13.27 3.28 13.53
CA PRO A 247 12.42 4.35 13.03
C PRO A 247 13.19 5.55 12.43
N SER A 248 14.38 5.85 12.95
CA SER A 248 15.20 6.95 12.43
C SER A 248 15.74 6.63 11.03
N GLU A 249 16.17 5.41 10.80
CA GLU A 249 16.58 4.92 9.47
C GLU A 249 15.42 4.94 8.48
N ARG A 250 14.22 4.61 8.93
CA ARG A 250 13.01 4.68 8.09
C ARG A 250 12.70 6.12 7.68
N LEU A 251 12.77 7.06 8.62
CA LEU A 251 12.57 8.48 8.32
C LEU A 251 13.63 8.97 7.33
N ARG A 252 14.89 8.65 7.59
CA ARG A 252 16.00 9.02 6.70
C ARG A 252 15.84 8.45 5.29
N CYS A 253 15.39 7.20 5.17
CA CYS A 253 15.09 6.58 3.88
C CYS A 253 14.06 7.39 3.08
N TYR A 254 12.95 7.79 3.70
CA TYR A 254 11.93 8.61 3.02
C TYR A 254 12.46 9.99 2.63
N GLU A 255 13.28 10.63 3.46
CA GLU A 255 13.94 11.91 3.12
C GLU A 255 14.84 11.77 1.90
N LEU A 256 15.66 10.72 1.86
CA LEU A 256 16.56 10.44 0.74
C LEU A 256 15.81 10.21 -0.56
N ILE A 257 14.76 9.40 -0.52
CA ILE A 257 13.90 9.14 -1.70
C ILE A 257 13.20 10.44 -2.14
N ALA A 258 12.61 11.19 -1.21
CA ALA A 258 11.94 12.45 -1.53
C ALA A 258 12.88 13.46 -2.19
N ASN A 259 14.12 13.57 -1.69
CA ASN A 259 15.15 14.43 -2.27
C ASN A 259 15.57 13.97 -3.68
N ALA A 260 15.74 12.66 -3.90
CA ALA A 260 16.09 12.11 -5.20
C ALA A 260 15.02 12.42 -6.27
N PHE A 261 13.75 12.42 -5.88
CA PHE A 261 12.63 12.83 -6.74
C PHE A 261 12.35 14.34 -6.72
N ARG A 262 13.17 15.13 -6.00
CA ARG A 262 12.97 16.58 -5.85
C ARG A 262 11.58 16.97 -5.36
N LEU A 263 11.02 16.16 -4.48
CA LEU A 263 9.76 16.45 -3.80
C LEU A 263 10.04 17.52 -2.75
N THR A 264 10.14 18.77 -3.17
CA THR A 264 10.51 19.89 -2.30
C THR A 264 9.44 20.12 -1.24
N THR A 265 9.83 20.06 0.03
CA THR A 265 9.15 20.80 1.09
C THR A 265 9.45 22.28 0.85
N SER A 266 8.47 23.03 0.30
CA SER A 266 8.53 24.48 0.42
C SER A 266 8.36 24.82 1.89
N HIS A 267 9.44 24.88 2.65
CA HIS A 267 9.46 25.62 3.89
C HIS A 267 9.29 27.09 3.53
N THR A 268 8.08 27.55 3.47
CA THR A 268 7.81 28.97 3.68
C THR A 268 8.03 29.19 5.18
N SER A 269 9.23 29.60 5.53
CA SER A 269 9.49 30.27 6.80
C SER A 269 8.63 31.52 6.81
N SER A 270 7.52 31.45 7.49
CA SER A 270 6.79 32.65 7.92
C SER A 270 7.01 32.74 9.41
N ILE A 271 7.88 33.70 9.76
CA ILE A 271 8.08 34.26 11.09
C ILE A 271 6.77 34.86 11.58
#